data_a4ab93109f58951943b7e2cf9ef07a40
#
_entry.id   a4ab93109f58951943b7e2cf9ef07a40
#
_cell.length_a   1.000
_cell.length_b   1.000
_cell.length_c   1.000
_cell.angle_alpha   90.00
_cell.angle_beta   90.00
_cell.angle_gamma   90.00
#
_symmetry.space_group_name_H-M   'P 1'
#
loop_
_entity.id
_entity.type
_entity.pdbx_description
1 polymer ?
#
loop_
_entity_poly.entity_id
_entity_poly.type
_entity_poly.pdbx_seq_one_letter_code
_entity_poly.pdbx_strand_id
1 'polypeptide(L)'
;MPMNAPNITKTDIPRDKIYEQFKIDRPGKIIFVEHHLSTKQNLRCLIRQMSVYGGELEVSPYLKVPNHFFLEILGIRDEIGCTLIRREEEKLTIGFNMLIDPEFLHHVIRLGFDANH
;
A
#
# COMPACT_ATOMS: atom_id res chain seq x y z
N MET A 1 16.25 -10.92 -29.62
CA MET A 1 15.85 -10.84 -29.23
C MET A 1 15.73 -10.97 -28.67
N PRO A 2 15.57 -11.03 -28.33
CA PRO A 2 15.28 -11.13 -27.67
C PRO A 2 15.04 -11.05 -26.93
N MET A 3 15.20 -11.13 -26.68
CA MET A 3 14.82 -11.04 -26.01
C MET A 3 14.54 -10.96 -25.40
N ASN A 4 14.63 -11.05 -25.30
CA ASN A 4 14.21 -10.97 -24.76
C ASN A 4 13.62 -10.85 -24.34
N ALA A 5 13.62 -11.04 -24.29
CA ALA A 5 12.90 -10.94 -23.86
C ALA A 5 12.27 -11.16 -23.37
N PRO A 6 12.29 -11.37 -23.29
CA PRO A 6 11.56 -11.61 -22.81
C PRO A 6 11.09 -11.70 -22.11
N ASN A 7 11.30 -11.62 -21.72
CA ASN A 7 10.80 -11.79 -21.12
C ASN A 7 10.10 -11.55 -20.60
N ILE A 8 10.04 -11.36 -20.51
CA ILE A 8 9.25 -11.12 -20.13
C ILE A 8 8.39 -11.46 -20.09
N THR A 9 8.14 -11.43 -20.23
CA THR A 9 7.30 -11.67 -20.14
C THR A 9 6.73 -12.52 -19.75
N LYS A 10 7.16 -12.97 -19.41
CA LYS A 10 6.66 -13.84 -18.87
C LYS A 10 5.60 -13.55 -18.06
N THR A 11 5.54 -12.58 -17.52
CA THR A 11 4.41 -12.29 -16.80
C THR A 11 3.34 -11.91 -17.74
N ASP A 12 2.13 -12.18 -17.35
CA ASP A 12 1.00 -11.87 -18.17
C ASP A 12 0.47 -10.49 -17.97
N ILE A 13 1.05 -9.74 -17.06
CA ILE A 13 0.59 -8.41 -16.73
C ILE A 13 1.34 -7.40 -17.57
N PRO A 14 0.65 -6.58 -18.37
CA PRO A 14 1.34 -5.54 -19.13
C PRO A 14 2.11 -4.62 -18.20
N ARG A 15 3.22 -4.13 -18.70
CA ARG A 15 4.12 -3.33 -17.89
C ARG A 15 3.47 -2.09 -17.33
N ASP A 16 2.69 -1.39 -18.14
CA ASP A 16 2.03 -0.19 -17.68
C ASP A 16 0.98 -0.50 -16.63
N LYS A 17 0.41 -1.69 -16.64
CA LYS A 17 -0.56 -2.09 -15.62
C LYS A 17 0.10 -2.34 -14.28
N ILE A 18 1.36 -2.77 -14.27
CA ILE A 18 2.07 -3.01 -13.03
C ILE A 18 2.23 -1.72 -12.25
N TYR A 19 2.46 -0.62 -12.95
CA TYR A 19 2.67 0.68 -12.31
C TYR A 19 1.38 1.44 -12.08
N GLU A 20 0.26 0.93 -12.53
CA GLU A 20 -0.99 1.64 -12.45
C GLU A 20 -1.47 1.75 -11.02
N GLN A 21 -1.90 2.95 -10.64
CA GLN A 21 -2.50 3.18 -9.33
C GLN A 21 -4.00 2.97 -9.44
N PHE A 22 -4.52 2.19 -8.51
CA PHE A 22 -5.95 1.91 -8.46
C PHE A 22 -6.55 2.64 -7.27
N LYS A 23 -7.66 3.31 -7.52
CA LYS A 23 -8.36 4.03 -6.46
C LYS A 23 -9.03 3.02 -5.55
N ILE A 24 -8.70 3.07 -4.27
CA ILE A 24 -9.16 2.10 -3.29
C ILE A 24 -10.17 2.72 -2.33
N ASP A 25 -9.83 3.87 -1.76
CA ASP A 25 -10.65 4.58 -0.76
C ASP A 25 -11.09 3.64 0.34
N ARG A 26 -10.14 3.00 0.98
CA ARG A 26 -10.42 2.00 1.98
C ARG A 26 -9.71 2.33 3.28
N PRO A 27 -10.40 2.16 4.43
CA PRO A 27 -9.74 2.41 5.72
C PRO A 27 -8.63 1.42 5.98
N GLY A 28 -7.63 1.88 6.70
CA GLY A 28 -6.52 1.04 7.10
C GLY A 28 -5.91 1.54 8.37
N LYS A 29 -4.84 0.88 8.79
CA LYS A 29 -4.09 1.25 9.98
C LYS A 29 -2.61 1.25 9.66
N ILE A 30 -1.93 2.27 10.18
CA ILE A 30 -0.48 2.33 10.16
C ILE A 30 -0.02 1.81 11.51
N ILE A 31 0.81 0.77 11.49
CA ILE A 31 1.24 0.08 12.70
C ILE A 31 2.75 0.18 12.81
N PHE A 32 3.23 0.61 13.97
CA PHE A 32 4.65 0.73 14.20
C PHE A 32 4.96 0.62 15.69
N VAL A 33 6.25 0.46 16.02
CA VAL A 33 6.70 0.39 17.39
C VAL A 33 7.66 1.54 17.60
N GLU A 34 7.39 2.34 18.64
CA GLU A 34 8.27 3.43 18.99
C GLU A 34 9.48 2.93 19.78
N HIS A 35 10.59 3.65 19.63
CA HIS A 35 11.85 3.22 20.19
C HIS A 35 11.80 2.95 21.67
N HIS A 36 11.14 3.80 22.42
CA HIS A 36 11.16 3.66 23.88
C HIS A 36 9.93 3.00 24.44
N LEU A 37 8.98 2.61 23.61
CA LEU A 37 7.75 2.01 24.11
C LEU A 37 7.69 0.60 23.67
N SER A 38 8.06 -0.29 23.62
CA SER A 38 7.93 -1.67 23.18
C SER A 38 6.52 -2.06 22.79
N THR A 39 5.62 -1.11 22.69
CA THR A 39 4.23 -1.39 22.33
C THR A 39 3.93 -0.93 20.94
N LYS A 40 3.06 -1.67 20.29
CA LYS A 40 2.58 -1.28 18.96
C LYS A 40 1.72 -0.03 19.05
N GLN A 41 1.96 0.89 18.14
CA GLN A 41 1.13 2.06 17.95
C GLN A 41 0.29 1.87 16.69
N ASN A 42 -0.93 2.37 16.73
CA ASN A 42 -1.84 2.27 15.60
C ASN A 42 -2.34 3.65 15.24
N LEU A 43 -2.25 4.00 13.96
CA LEU A 43 -2.82 5.24 13.46
C LEU A 43 -3.81 4.88 12.37
N ARG A 44 -4.97 5.50 12.43
CA ARG A 44 -5.96 5.29 11.38
C ARG A 44 -5.57 6.07 10.14
N CYS A 45 -5.84 5.47 9.00
CA CYS A 45 -5.57 6.12 7.73
C CYS A 45 -6.63 5.72 6.72
N LEU A 46 -6.69 6.47 5.64
CA LEU A 46 -7.51 6.13 4.50
C LEU A 46 -6.57 5.82 3.35
N ILE A 47 -6.72 4.62 2.79
CA ILE A 47 -5.90 4.22 1.65
C ILE A 47 -6.62 4.72 0.41
N ARG A 48 -6.03 5.74 -0.22
CA ARG A 48 -6.66 6.36 -1.38
C ARG A 48 -6.36 5.62 -2.66
N GLN A 49 -5.12 5.23 -2.86
CA GLN A 49 -4.68 4.58 -4.08
C GLN A 49 -3.64 3.53 -3.74
N MET A 50 -3.58 2.50 -4.56
CA MET A 50 -2.60 1.43 -4.42
C MET A 50 -2.15 0.91 -5.77
N SER A 51 -0.88 0.53 -5.82
CA SER A 51 -0.33 -0.26 -6.91
C SER A 51 0.42 -1.41 -6.29
N VAL A 52 1.11 -2.22 -7.09
CA VAL A 52 1.92 -3.29 -6.52
C VAL A 52 3.20 -2.76 -5.88
N TYR A 53 3.55 -1.50 -6.13
CA TYR A 53 4.77 -0.88 -5.60
C TYR A 53 4.54 -0.05 -4.36
N GLY A 54 3.36 0.47 -4.17
CA GLY A 54 3.07 1.36 -3.07
C GLY A 54 1.73 2.02 -3.25
N GLY A 55 1.57 3.19 -2.64
CA GLY A 55 0.29 3.85 -2.73
C GLY A 55 0.29 5.21 -2.10
N GLU A 56 -0.92 5.69 -1.90
CA GLU A 56 -1.15 6.99 -1.30
C GLU A 56 -2.12 6.83 -0.15
N LEU A 57 -1.71 7.32 1.02
CA LEU A 57 -2.52 7.26 2.22
C LEU A 57 -2.89 8.67 2.64
N GLU A 58 -3.97 8.76 3.37
CA GLU A 58 -4.40 10.03 3.95
C GLU A 58 -4.53 9.85 5.45
N VAL A 59 -3.90 10.75 6.22
CA VAL A 59 -3.96 10.75 7.68
C VAL A 59 -4.22 12.16 8.15
N SER A 60 -4.57 12.29 9.44
CA SER A 60 -4.68 13.61 10.03
C SER A 60 -3.34 14.34 9.90
N PRO A 61 -3.34 15.62 9.51
CA PRO A 61 -2.08 16.34 9.30
C PRO A 61 -1.27 16.52 10.58
N TYR A 62 -1.90 16.32 11.74
CA TYR A 62 -1.21 16.50 13.02
C TYR A 62 -0.53 15.22 13.50
N LEU A 63 -0.78 14.09 12.86
CA LEU A 63 -0.18 12.84 13.28
C LEU A 63 1.23 12.71 12.73
N LYS A 64 2.14 12.23 13.57
CA LYS A 64 3.50 11.92 13.15
C LYS A 64 3.53 10.48 12.67
N VAL A 65 4.08 10.29 11.48
CA VAL A 65 4.18 8.97 10.89
C VAL A 65 5.67 8.64 10.71
N PRO A 66 6.12 7.50 11.21
CA PRO A 66 7.53 7.15 11.05
C PRO A 66 7.84 6.79 9.60
N ASN A 67 9.14 6.75 9.29
CA ASN A 67 9.57 6.44 7.92
C ASN A 67 9.30 5.00 7.54
N HIS A 68 9.25 4.10 8.52
CA HIS A 68 9.00 2.68 8.26
C HIS A 68 7.87 2.21 9.15
N PHE A 69 6.93 1.50 8.57
CA PHE A 69 5.77 1.03 9.32
C PHE A 69 5.13 -0.12 8.56
N PHE A 70 4.14 -0.73 9.18
CA PHE A 70 3.32 -1.74 8.54
C PHE A 70 1.95 -1.15 8.25
N LEU A 71 1.39 -1.53 7.13
CA LEU A 71 0.05 -1.10 6.73
C LEU A 71 -0.87 -2.30 6.80
N GLU A 72 -1.99 -2.11 7.50
CA GLU A 72 -3.05 -3.11 7.57
C GLU A 72 -4.28 -2.53 6.89
N ILE A 73 -4.86 -3.28 5.97
CA ILE A 73 -6.04 -2.85 5.24
C ILE A 73 -7.26 -3.46 5.92
N LEU A 74 -8.28 -2.65 6.14
CA LEU A 74 -9.50 -3.14 6.79
C LEU A 74 -10.07 -4.31 6.01
N GLY A 75 -10.29 -5.42 6.70
CA GLY A 75 -10.80 -6.63 6.08
C GLY A 75 -9.72 -7.59 5.65
N ILE A 76 -8.46 -7.20 5.75
CA ILE A 76 -7.33 -8.04 5.38
C ILE A 76 -6.37 -8.07 6.55
N ARG A 77 -5.99 -9.26 6.98
CA ARG A 77 -5.15 -9.39 8.17
C ARG A 77 -3.67 -9.20 7.91
N ASP A 78 -3.27 -9.30 6.67
CA ASP A 78 -1.85 -9.22 6.32
C ASP A 78 -1.33 -7.81 6.57
N GLU A 79 -0.13 -7.73 7.11
CA GLU A 79 0.54 -6.45 7.31
C GLU A 79 1.58 -6.28 6.22
N ILE A 80 1.57 -5.12 5.59
CA ILE A 80 2.46 -4.83 4.47
C ILE A 80 3.53 -3.86 4.95
N GLY A 81 4.80 -4.26 4.83
CA GLY A 81 5.90 -3.39 5.20
C GLY A 81 6.00 -2.22 4.24
N CYS A 82 6.09 -1.02 4.80
CA CYS A 82 6.05 0.21 4.01
C CYS A 82 7.16 1.16 4.40
N THR A 83 7.56 1.99 3.46
CA THR A 83 8.48 3.08 3.66
C THR A 83 7.80 4.37 3.21
N LEU A 84 7.87 5.39 4.06
CA LEU A 84 7.33 6.70 3.71
C LEU A 84 8.28 7.36 2.71
N ILE A 85 7.77 7.67 1.53
CA ILE A 85 8.58 8.31 0.50
C ILE A 85 8.45 9.82 0.59
N ARG A 86 7.23 10.30 0.76
CA ARG A 86 6.98 11.74 0.79
C ARG A 86 5.71 12.02 1.56
N ARG A 87 5.69 13.15 2.24
CA ARG A 87 4.50 13.58 2.93
C ARG A 87 4.17 15.01 2.55
N GLU A 88 2.90 15.25 2.23
CA GLU A 88 2.37 16.59 1.98
C GLU A 88 1.14 16.76 2.84
N GLU A 89 1.34 17.29 4.04
CA GLU A 89 0.29 17.52 5.02
C GLU A 89 -0.41 16.21 5.36
N GLU A 90 -1.65 16.02 4.93
CA GLU A 90 -2.39 14.79 5.24
C GLU A 90 -2.11 13.67 4.25
N LYS A 91 -1.40 13.94 3.17
CA LYS A 91 -1.17 12.96 2.12
C LYS A 91 0.19 12.33 2.26
N LEU A 92 0.22 11.00 2.31
CA LEU A 92 1.45 10.22 2.38
C LEU A 92 1.63 9.44 1.10
N THR A 93 2.81 9.56 0.50
CA THR A 93 3.19 8.68 -0.60
C THR A 93 4.10 7.62 -0.02
N ILE A 94 3.74 6.36 -0.20
CA ILE A 94 4.47 5.26 0.41
C ILE A 94 4.90 4.26 -0.64
N GLY A 95 6.01 3.57 -0.34
CA GLY A 95 6.44 2.43 -1.13
C GLY A 95 6.35 1.18 -0.30
N PHE A 96 6.01 0.08 -0.94
CA PHE A 96 6.03 -1.22 -0.26
C PHE A 96 7.45 -1.73 -0.26
N ASN A 97 7.87 -2.32 0.86
CA ASN A 97 9.23 -2.84 0.97
C ASN A 97 9.44 -4.03 0.05
N MET A 98 8.37 -4.74 -0.25
CA MET A 98 8.38 -5.80 -1.24
C MET A 98 7.19 -5.60 -2.15
N LEU A 99 7.35 -5.95 -3.41
CA LEU A 99 6.24 -5.91 -4.34
C LEU A 99 5.12 -6.81 -3.82
N ILE A 100 3.90 -6.31 -3.87
CA ILE A 100 2.78 -7.17 -3.52
C ILE A 100 2.33 -7.94 -4.76
N ASP A 101 1.76 -9.09 -4.50
CA ASP A 101 1.25 -9.94 -5.55
C ASP A 101 0.10 -9.21 -6.26
N PRO A 102 0.08 -9.19 -7.59
CA PRO A 102 -1.05 -8.58 -8.30
C PRO A 102 -2.39 -9.18 -7.93
N GLU A 103 -2.42 -10.46 -7.58
CA GLU A 103 -3.68 -11.08 -7.15
C GLU A 103 -4.12 -10.52 -5.80
N PHE A 104 -3.15 -10.24 -4.92
CA PHE A 104 -3.47 -9.62 -3.65
C PHE A 104 -4.06 -8.22 -3.88
N LEU A 105 -3.44 -7.46 -4.77
CA LEU A 105 -3.95 -6.13 -5.10
C LEU A 105 -5.36 -6.23 -5.67
N HIS A 106 -5.58 -7.19 -6.54
CA HIS A 106 -6.90 -7.40 -7.12
C HIS A 106 -7.92 -7.73 -6.03
N HIS A 107 -7.51 -8.53 -5.06
CA HIS A 107 -8.37 -8.88 -3.92
C HIS A 107 -8.74 -7.64 -3.11
N VAL A 108 -7.78 -6.76 -2.87
CA VAL A 108 -8.04 -5.53 -2.13
C VAL A 108 -9.06 -4.67 -2.88
N ILE A 109 -8.88 -4.55 -4.18
CA ILE A 109 -9.79 -3.76 -4.99
C ILE A 109 -11.20 -4.34 -4.92
N ARG A 110 -11.30 -5.65 -5.03
CA ARG A 110 -12.59 -6.33 -5.01
C ARG A 110 -13.28 -6.17 -3.67
N LEU A 111 -12.53 -6.26 -2.57
CA LEU A 111 -13.11 -6.08 -1.24
C LEU A 111 -13.72 -4.70 -1.10
N GLY A 112 -13.01 -3.68 -1.57
CA GLY A 112 -13.52 -2.33 -1.51
C GLY A 112 -14.79 -2.19 -2.32
N PHE A 113 -14.83 -2.81 -3.46
CA PHE A 113 -16.01 -2.77 -4.31
C PHE A 113 -17.18 -3.49 -3.66
N ASP A 114 -16.93 -4.66 -3.09
CA ASP A 114 -17.98 -5.43 -2.42
C ASP A 114 -18.54 -4.71 -1.22
N ALA A 115 -17.68 -3.99 -0.52
CA ALA A 115 -18.11 -3.28 0.68
C ALA A 115 -19.09 -2.15 0.37
N ASN A 116 -19.15 -1.71 -0.89
CA ASN A 116 -20.05 -0.65 -1.30
C ASN A 116 -21.43 -1.17 -1.70
N HIS A 117 -21.61 -2.46 -1.61
CA HIS A 117 -22.91 -3.07 -1.86
C HIS A 117 -23.61 -3.33 -0.54
#